data_ee293575b526dbe6c531310aee053787
#
_entry.id   ee293575b526dbe6c531310aee053787
#
_cell.length_a   1.000
_cell.length_b   1.000
_cell.length_c   1.000
_cell.angle_alpha   90.00
_cell.angle_beta   90.00
_cell.angle_gamma   90.00
#
_symmetry.space_group_name_H-M   'P 1'
#
loop_
_entity.id
_entity.type
_entity.pdbx_description
1 polymer ?
#
loop_
_entity_poly.entity_id
_entity_poly.type
_entity_poly.pdbx_seq_one_letter_code
_entity_poly.pdbx_strand_id
1 'polypeptide(L)'
;LLVVDDEKLIRWSIRELLRGEYRIWTAGSAEQALRMLGRIKHLDAILVDIRLPGVNGFEFIRQVHQMRPELKIFVMTAYDQESAPRLAFSVQADGYLAKPFAMEMLRDMLTSHLISRPEKARKTAHV
;
A
#
# COMPACT_ATOMS: atom_id res chain seq x y z
N LEU A 1 6.70 -1.25 3.43
CA LEU A 1 5.55 -0.92 2.58
C LEU A 1 5.80 -1.35 1.15
N LEU A 2 4.88 -2.11 0.60
CA LEU A 2 4.92 -2.51 -0.80
C LEU A 2 3.95 -1.61 -1.56
N VAL A 3 4.45 -0.91 -2.57
CA VAL A 3 3.65 -0.01 -3.40
C VAL A 3 3.39 -0.67 -4.73
N VAL A 4 2.13 -0.87 -5.08
CA VAL A 4 1.73 -1.54 -6.31
C VAL A 4 0.96 -0.54 -7.18
N ASP A 5 1.58 -0.11 -8.25
CA ASP A 5 1.01 0.88 -9.17
C ASP A 5 1.71 0.72 -10.50
N ASP A 6 0.97 0.76 -11.59
CA ASP A 6 1.59 0.62 -12.91
C ASP A 6 2.29 1.89 -13.36
N GLU A 7 2.06 3.02 -12.70
CA GLU A 7 2.72 4.27 -13.04
C GLU A 7 4.07 4.37 -12.34
N LYS A 8 5.11 4.35 -13.14
CA LYS A 8 6.47 4.39 -12.61
C LYS A 8 6.73 5.65 -11.79
N LEU A 9 6.18 6.77 -12.23
CA LEU A 9 6.40 8.03 -11.52
C LEU A 9 5.78 8.01 -10.12
N ILE A 10 4.61 7.40 -9.98
CA ILE A 10 3.98 7.28 -8.67
C ILE A 10 4.85 6.43 -7.74
N ARG A 11 5.32 5.29 -8.23
CA ARG A 11 6.18 4.42 -7.43
C ARG A 11 7.45 5.15 -7.00
N TRP A 12 8.07 5.86 -7.93
CA TRP A 12 9.29 6.61 -7.65
C TRP A 12 9.04 7.71 -6.62
N SER A 13 7.96 8.45 -6.81
CA SER A 13 7.65 9.57 -5.92
C SER A 13 7.44 9.12 -4.49
N ILE A 14 6.71 8.03 -4.32
CA ILE A 14 6.44 7.52 -2.98
C ILE A 14 7.72 7.03 -2.33
N ARG A 15 8.55 6.33 -3.09
CA ARG A 15 9.81 5.83 -2.57
C ARG A 15 10.71 6.98 -2.10
N GLU A 16 10.80 8.02 -2.94
CA GLU A 16 11.67 9.15 -2.59
C GLU A 16 11.16 9.92 -1.37
N LEU A 17 9.85 10.11 -1.32
CA LEU A 17 9.28 10.86 -0.21
C LEU A 17 9.45 10.17 1.11
N LEU A 18 9.25 8.87 1.13
CA LEU A 18 9.27 8.11 2.38
C LEU A 18 10.63 7.51 2.69
N ARG A 19 11.63 7.86 1.91
CA ARG A 19 12.98 7.38 2.13
C ARG A 19 13.44 7.77 3.54
N GLY A 20 14.00 6.79 4.24
CA GLY A 20 14.47 7.02 5.60
C GLY A 20 13.41 6.87 6.68
N GLU A 21 12.15 6.88 6.29
CA GLU A 21 11.04 6.69 7.23
C GLU A 21 10.47 5.28 7.16
N TYR A 22 10.42 4.72 5.96
CA TYR A 22 9.87 3.40 5.72
C TYR A 22 10.73 2.68 4.72
N ARG A 23 10.78 1.36 4.87
CA ARG A 23 11.38 0.53 3.85
C ARG A 23 10.35 0.32 2.76
N ILE A 24 10.70 0.67 1.52
CA ILE A 24 9.76 0.66 0.41
C ILE A 24 10.18 -0.35 -0.63
N TRP A 25 9.26 -1.23 -0.99
CA TRP A 25 9.37 -2.08 -2.17
C TRP A 25 8.34 -1.61 -3.15
N THR A 26 8.60 -1.79 -4.44
CA THR A 26 7.66 -1.37 -5.47
C THR A 26 7.40 -2.49 -6.44
N ALA A 27 6.18 -2.53 -6.95
CA ALA A 27 5.78 -3.48 -7.97
C ALA A 27 4.94 -2.75 -9.00
N GLY A 28 5.18 -3.05 -10.28
CA GLY A 28 4.44 -2.41 -11.36
C GLY A 28 3.23 -3.20 -11.83
N SER A 29 3.00 -4.37 -11.25
CA SER A 29 1.88 -5.20 -11.63
C SER A 29 1.45 -6.06 -10.46
N ALA A 30 0.23 -6.59 -10.54
CA ALA A 30 -0.27 -7.50 -9.51
C ALA A 30 0.56 -8.79 -9.47
N GLU A 31 0.96 -9.29 -10.62
CA GLU A 31 1.79 -10.50 -10.67
C GLU A 31 3.09 -10.32 -9.93
N GLN A 32 3.76 -9.20 -10.20
CA GLN A 32 5.02 -8.92 -9.54
C GLN A 32 4.80 -8.79 -8.04
N ALA A 33 3.72 -8.11 -7.65
CA ALA A 33 3.41 -7.93 -6.24
C ALA A 33 3.18 -9.25 -5.54
N LEU A 34 2.45 -10.15 -6.16
CA LEU A 34 2.18 -11.47 -5.56
C LEU A 34 3.47 -12.26 -5.36
N ARG A 35 4.37 -12.18 -6.32
CA ARG A 35 5.67 -12.85 -6.16
C ARG A 35 6.44 -12.26 -4.99
N MET A 36 6.42 -10.95 -4.88
CA MET A 36 7.14 -10.27 -3.79
C MET A 36 6.52 -10.58 -2.43
N LEU A 37 5.20 -10.68 -2.37
CA LEU A 37 4.52 -11.03 -1.12
C LEU A 37 4.94 -12.40 -0.62
N GLY A 38 5.28 -13.29 -1.52
CA GLY A 38 5.75 -14.60 -1.13
C GLY A 38 7.19 -14.62 -0.65
N ARG A 39 7.93 -13.54 -0.85
CA ARG A 39 9.36 -13.48 -0.51
C ARG A 39 9.68 -12.53 0.62
N ILE A 40 8.96 -11.43 0.73
CA ILE A 40 9.26 -10.43 1.74
C ILE A 40 8.70 -10.91 3.07
N LYS A 41 9.58 -11.13 4.02
CA LYS A 41 9.18 -11.66 5.32
C LYS A 41 8.56 -10.60 6.22
N HIS A 42 9.20 -9.45 6.29
CA HIS A 42 8.76 -8.40 7.20
C HIS A 42 8.13 -7.29 6.40
N LEU A 43 6.83 -7.38 6.24
CA LEU A 43 6.06 -6.41 5.49
C LEU A 43 4.87 -6.00 6.34
N ASP A 44 4.70 -4.71 6.53
CA ASP A 44 3.65 -4.18 7.40
C ASP A 44 2.42 -3.76 6.64
N ALA A 45 2.59 -3.30 5.41
CA ALA A 45 1.49 -2.74 4.66
C ALA A 45 1.73 -2.82 3.17
N ILE A 46 0.63 -2.80 2.43
CA ILE A 46 0.66 -2.71 0.98
C ILE A 46 -0.24 -1.55 0.56
N LEU A 47 0.22 -0.80 -0.42
CA LEU A 47 -0.54 0.31 -1.00
C LEU A 47 -0.79 -0.05 -2.45
N VAL A 48 -2.06 -0.23 -2.82
CA VAL A 48 -2.44 -0.80 -4.11
C VAL A 48 -3.30 0.16 -4.90
N ASP A 49 -2.95 0.40 -6.16
CA ASP A 49 -3.85 1.06 -7.09
C ASP A 49 -4.89 0.02 -7.51
N ILE A 50 -6.15 0.29 -7.21
CA ILE A 50 -7.21 -0.68 -7.48
C ILE A 50 -7.46 -0.85 -8.98
N ARG A 51 -6.96 0.06 -9.78
CA ARG A 51 -7.16 0.04 -11.23
C ARG A 51 -5.90 -0.39 -11.98
N LEU A 52 -5.37 -1.53 -11.59
CA LEU A 52 -4.23 -2.09 -12.32
C LEU A 52 -4.69 -2.69 -13.64
N PRO A 53 -3.96 -2.44 -14.74
CA PRO A 53 -4.35 -2.99 -16.04
C PRO A 53 -4.39 -4.52 -16.02
N GLY A 54 -5.41 -5.05 -16.67
CA GLY A 54 -5.53 -6.49 -16.86
C GLY A 54 -5.84 -7.29 -15.61
N VAL A 55 -6.18 -6.61 -14.52
CA VAL A 55 -6.40 -7.27 -13.24
C VAL A 55 -7.65 -6.71 -12.59
N ASN A 56 -8.40 -7.58 -11.96
CA ASN A 56 -9.50 -7.15 -11.10
C ASN A 56 -8.90 -6.82 -9.73
N GLY A 57 -8.91 -5.53 -9.39
CA GLY A 57 -8.31 -5.08 -8.14
C GLY A 57 -8.92 -5.70 -6.91
N PHE A 58 -10.23 -5.96 -6.95
CA PHE A 58 -10.90 -6.60 -5.82
C PHE A 58 -10.39 -8.01 -5.62
N GLU A 59 -10.23 -8.73 -6.70
CA GLU A 59 -9.73 -10.10 -6.63
C GLU A 59 -8.28 -10.13 -6.14
N PHE A 60 -7.48 -9.19 -6.61
CA PHE A 60 -6.09 -9.08 -6.17
C PHE A 60 -6.03 -8.87 -4.65
N ILE A 61 -6.85 -7.96 -4.15
CA ILE A 61 -6.85 -7.68 -2.71
C ILE A 61 -7.31 -8.89 -1.92
N ARG A 62 -8.28 -9.63 -2.45
CA ARG A 62 -8.71 -10.86 -1.79
C ARG A 62 -7.56 -11.85 -1.69
N GLN A 63 -6.78 -11.99 -2.75
CA GLN A 63 -5.62 -12.88 -2.72
C GLN A 63 -4.60 -12.42 -1.69
N VAL A 64 -4.38 -11.11 -1.59
CA VAL A 64 -3.45 -10.57 -0.61
C VAL A 64 -3.92 -10.91 0.81
N HIS A 65 -5.20 -10.74 1.08
CA HIS A 65 -5.76 -11.10 2.38
C HIS A 65 -5.53 -12.57 2.71
N GLN A 66 -5.67 -13.43 1.73
CA GLN A 66 -5.47 -14.85 1.94
C GLN A 66 -4.02 -15.20 2.21
N MET A 67 -3.11 -14.54 1.49
CA MET A 67 -1.68 -14.81 1.64
C MET A 67 -1.11 -14.22 2.93
N ARG A 68 -1.52 -13.03 3.26
CA ARG A 68 -0.95 -12.25 4.37
C ARG A 68 -2.07 -11.57 5.14
N PRO A 69 -2.84 -12.33 5.95
CA PRO A 69 -3.98 -11.73 6.66
C PRO A 69 -3.59 -10.65 7.67
N GLU A 70 -2.35 -10.64 8.11
CA GLU A 70 -1.88 -9.62 9.06
C GLU A 70 -1.53 -8.30 8.40
N LEU A 71 -1.45 -8.27 7.07
CA LEU A 71 -0.98 -7.12 6.34
C LEU A 71 -2.04 -6.03 6.29
N LYS A 72 -1.63 -4.77 6.57
CA LYS A 72 -2.52 -3.65 6.39
C LYS A 72 -2.63 -3.33 4.91
N ILE A 73 -3.83 -3.10 4.43
CA ILE A 73 -4.08 -2.85 3.03
C ILE A 73 -4.64 -1.46 2.83
N PHE A 74 -3.94 -0.67 2.04
CA PHE A 74 -4.37 0.68 1.67
C PHE A 74 -4.60 0.72 0.18
N VAL A 75 -5.68 1.37 -0.24
CA VAL A 75 -6.09 1.41 -1.63
C VAL A 75 -5.94 2.81 -2.19
N MET A 76 -5.35 2.91 -3.37
CA MET A 76 -5.34 4.14 -4.14
C MET A 76 -6.38 3.99 -5.24
N THR A 77 -7.11 5.05 -5.54
CA THR A 77 -8.11 4.99 -6.57
C THR A 77 -8.29 6.34 -7.24
N ALA A 78 -8.54 6.33 -8.54
CA ALA A 78 -8.89 7.52 -9.29
C ALA A 78 -10.39 7.78 -9.27
N TYR A 79 -11.15 6.91 -8.60
CA TYR A 79 -12.57 7.14 -8.47
C TYR A 79 -12.84 8.41 -7.68
N ASP A 80 -14.03 8.96 -7.85
CA ASP A 80 -14.39 10.15 -7.12
C ASP A 80 -14.43 9.86 -5.62
N GLN A 81 -14.42 10.93 -4.85
CA GLN A 81 -14.32 10.81 -3.40
C GLN A 81 -15.56 10.18 -2.77
N GLU A 82 -16.69 10.25 -3.46
CA GLU A 82 -17.91 9.69 -2.91
C GLU A 82 -17.90 8.17 -2.94
N SER A 83 -17.33 7.58 -3.99
CA SER A 83 -17.32 6.14 -4.14
C SER A 83 -16.10 5.48 -3.50
N ALA A 84 -15.02 6.24 -3.27
CA ALA A 84 -13.80 5.67 -2.71
C ALA A 84 -14.00 4.98 -1.36
N PRO A 85 -14.73 5.58 -0.40
CA PRO A 85 -14.94 4.90 0.87
C PRO A 85 -15.71 3.59 0.74
N ARG A 86 -16.68 3.56 -0.18
CA ARG A 86 -17.42 2.33 -0.41
C ARG A 86 -16.55 1.24 -0.98
N LEU A 87 -15.66 1.60 -1.89
CA LEU A 87 -14.74 0.65 -2.48
C LEU A 87 -13.80 0.10 -1.41
N ALA A 88 -13.25 0.98 -0.60
CA ALA A 88 -12.35 0.56 0.48
C ALA A 88 -13.06 -0.40 1.41
N PHE A 89 -14.30 -0.10 1.76
CA PHE A 89 -15.07 -0.95 2.65
C PHE A 89 -15.34 -2.31 2.02
N SER A 90 -15.70 -2.33 0.73
CA SER A 90 -16.06 -3.58 0.06
C SER A 90 -14.86 -4.51 -0.08
N VAL A 91 -13.64 -3.99 -0.13
CA VAL A 91 -12.44 -4.84 -0.19
C VAL A 91 -11.80 -5.01 1.18
N GLN A 92 -12.43 -4.47 2.21
CA GLN A 92 -11.92 -4.54 3.58
C GLN A 92 -10.53 -3.91 3.71
N ALA A 93 -10.35 -2.77 3.04
CA ALA A 93 -9.11 -2.04 3.14
C ALA A 93 -9.05 -1.28 4.45
N ASP A 94 -7.84 -1.08 4.96
CA ASP A 94 -7.63 -0.33 6.19
C ASP A 94 -7.67 1.16 5.95
N GLY A 95 -7.44 1.60 4.72
CA GLY A 95 -7.54 2.99 4.36
C GLY A 95 -7.54 3.17 2.85
N TYR A 96 -7.83 4.38 2.41
CA TYR A 96 -7.86 4.66 0.98
C TYR A 96 -7.36 6.08 0.71
N LEU A 97 -6.85 6.28 -0.50
CA LEU A 97 -6.44 7.59 -0.99
C LEU A 97 -7.00 7.78 -2.38
N ALA A 98 -7.66 8.91 -2.61
CA ALA A 98 -8.16 9.26 -3.93
C ALA A 98 -7.05 9.98 -4.69
N LYS A 99 -6.77 9.54 -5.90
CA LYS A 99 -5.77 10.19 -6.76
C LYS A 99 -6.37 11.41 -7.44
N PRO A 100 -5.64 12.48 -7.57
CA PRO A 100 -4.31 12.72 -7.01
C PRO A 100 -4.40 13.07 -5.54
N PHE A 101 -3.40 12.69 -4.77
CA PHE A 101 -3.38 12.98 -3.34
C PHE A 101 -2.07 13.68 -2.97
N ALA A 102 -2.15 14.45 -1.87
CA ALA A 102 -0.95 15.05 -1.31
C ALA A 102 -0.16 13.96 -0.57
N MET A 103 1.15 14.03 -0.68
CA MET A 103 2.00 13.02 -0.05
C MET A 103 1.87 13.03 1.47
N GLU A 104 1.53 14.18 2.04
CA GLU A 104 1.28 14.24 3.48
C GLU A 104 0.11 13.38 3.90
N MET A 105 -0.90 13.26 3.03
CA MET A 105 -2.04 12.41 3.33
C MET A 105 -1.62 10.95 3.41
N LEU A 106 -0.74 10.54 2.53
CA LEU A 106 -0.20 9.19 2.59
C LEU A 106 0.59 8.98 3.87
N ARG A 107 1.45 9.93 4.21
CA ARG A 107 2.26 9.82 5.42
C ARG A 107 1.38 9.74 6.65
N ASP A 108 0.36 10.59 6.71
CA ASP A 108 -0.56 10.61 7.85
C ASP A 108 -1.31 9.29 7.97
N MET A 109 -1.75 8.74 6.86
CA MET A 109 -2.47 7.47 6.87
C MET A 109 -1.57 6.35 7.39
N LEU A 110 -0.34 6.30 6.91
CA LEU A 110 0.61 5.28 7.37
C LEU A 110 0.89 5.43 8.86
N THR A 111 1.10 6.66 9.30
CA THR A 111 1.37 6.93 10.70
C THR A 111 0.21 6.49 11.58
N SER A 112 -1.02 6.79 11.16
CA SER A 112 -2.20 6.44 11.92
C SER A 112 -2.36 4.94 12.10
N HIS A 113 -2.06 4.19 11.06
CA HIS A 113 -2.31 2.75 11.08
C HIS A 113 -1.12 1.93 11.54
N LEU A 114 0.07 2.47 11.45
CA LEU A 114 1.28 1.72 11.80
C LEU A 114 1.98 2.26 13.03
N ILE A 115 1.36 3.22 13.69
CA ILE A 115 2.03 3.91 14.80
C ILE A 115 2.24 3.01 16.01
N SER A 116 1.35 2.06 16.20
CA SER A 116 1.44 1.16 17.35
C SER A 116 2.61 0.19 17.22
N ARG A 117 3.16 0.07 16.04
CA ARG A 117 4.27 -0.82 15.83
C ARG A 117 5.51 -0.28 16.48
N PRO A 118 6.36 -1.14 16.97
CA PRO A 118 7.66 -0.69 17.50
C PRO A 118 8.61 -0.32 16.38
N GLU A 119 8.06 0.25 15.33
CA GLU A 119 8.81 0.62 14.16
C GLU A 119 9.93 1.58 14.49
N LYS A 120 9.60 2.57 15.27
CA LYS A 120 10.59 3.55 15.65
C LYS A 120 11.68 2.91 16.48
N ALA A 121 11.28 1.99 17.34
CA ALA A 121 12.25 1.25 18.12
C ALA A 121 13.11 0.38 17.22
N ARG A 122 12.50 -0.26 16.24
CA ARG A 122 13.26 -1.07 15.31
C ARG A 122 14.21 -0.23 14.50
N LYS A 123 13.72 0.90 14.05
CA LYS A 123 14.53 1.82 13.29
C LYS A 123 15.73 2.27 14.11
N THR A 124 15.51 2.52 15.37
CA THR A 124 16.57 2.88 16.28
C THR A 124 17.50 1.74 16.54
N ALA A 125 16.94 0.57 16.69
CA ALA A 125 17.71 -0.61 17.06
C ALA A 125 18.63 -1.08 15.94
N HIS A 126 18.23 -0.90 14.72
CA HIS A 126 19.02 -1.42 13.63
C HIS A 126 19.70 -0.34 12.81
N VAL A 127 19.58 0.84 13.25
CA VAL A 127 20.35 1.89 12.62
C VAL A 127 21.73 1.89 13.24
#